data_8a9a7327bf2ec69accd35ae01cb3255d
#
_entry.id   8a9a7327bf2ec69accd35ae01cb3255d
#
_cell.length_a   1.000
_cell.length_b   1.000
_cell.length_c   1.000
_cell.angle_alpha   90.00
_cell.angle_beta   90.00
_cell.angle_gamma   90.00
#
_symmetry.space_group_name_H-M   'P 1'
#
loop_
_entity.id
_entity.type
_entity.pdbx_description
1 polymer ?
#
loop_
_entity_poly.entity_id
_entity_poly.type
_entity_poly.pdbx_seq_one_letter_code
_entity_poly.pdbx_strand_id
1 'polypeptide(L)'
;MNKGINKIILLLLFMLTHTLVYGQQDAQFSQYMFNGLYINPAYAGYREQWNVNMFYRNQWTGFPGAPKTFSVAADGVANNNRIGLGLQLMNDQLGAQNNTSLYGSYAYRIPMDRSGDKTLALGISGGFVQQRLNISALTGSENDPLLMNAKRTAFMPDARAGIFYNSERIYSGLSVDNLMTNVFQKSDGLKTYALLKPHVYFTVGGLVPLTDAVLLKPSILIKEDFAGPTSLDLNAFFLLDKKLWIGGSYRTAVLNKRYIENSITKSAAIVGMVEYFINEKLRIGYAYDHTINGTGATNFTTHEVSLNYIFVTPRARMLSPRYF
;
A
#
# COMPACT_ATOMS: atom_id res chain seq x y z
N MET A 1 -43.27 14.37 37.74
CA MET A 1 -42.76 15.13 36.56
C MET A 1 -41.29 14.79 36.44
N ASN A 2 -40.82 13.90 35.53
CA ASN A 2 -39.46 13.79 35.01
C ASN A 2 -39.08 12.41 34.43
N LYS A 3 -39.99 11.39 34.43
CA LYS A 3 -39.68 10.10 33.78
C LYS A 3 -39.71 10.18 32.23
N GLY A 4 -40.48 11.13 31.66
CA GLY A 4 -40.58 11.33 30.22
C GLY A 4 -39.36 12.08 29.63
N ILE A 5 -38.88 13.09 30.34
CA ILE A 5 -37.74 13.90 29.91
C ILE A 5 -36.46 13.05 29.89
N ASN A 6 -36.27 12.19 30.89
CA ASN A 6 -35.10 11.29 30.92
C ASN A 6 -35.12 10.27 29.80
N LYS A 7 -36.29 9.79 29.35
CA LYS A 7 -36.41 8.89 28.20
C LYS A 7 -36.08 9.61 26.87
N ILE A 8 -36.52 10.86 26.74
CA ILE A 8 -36.22 11.68 25.54
C ILE A 8 -34.73 12.03 25.50
N ILE A 9 -34.13 12.38 26.64
CA ILE A 9 -32.67 12.65 26.72
C ILE A 9 -31.88 11.37 26.43
N LEU A 10 -32.31 10.21 26.92
CA LEU A 10 -31.68 8.92 26.62
C LEU A 10 -31.79 8.55 25.13
N LEU A 11 -32.94 8.83 24.51
CA LEU A 11 -33.16 8.62 23.08
C LEU A 11 -32.34 9.56 22.21
N LEU A 12 -32.22 10.82 22.61
CA LEU A 12 -31.35 11.81 21.95
C LEU A 12 -29.87 11.47 22.13
N LEU A 13 -29.46 11.00 23.30
CA LEU A 13 -28.10 10.49 23.52
C LEU A 13 -27.79 9.23 22.69
N PHE A 14 -28.78 8.33 22.54
CA PHE A 14 -28.64 7.14 21.68
C PHE A 14 -28.59 7.49 20.18
N MET A 15 -29.28 8.54 19.72
CA MET A 15 -29.18 9.02 18.35
C MET A 15 -27.84 9.73 18.05
N LEU A 16 -27.16 10.27 19.06
CA LEU A 16 -25.83 10.90 18.92
C LEU A 16 -24.67 9.90 18.82
N THR A 17 -24.91 8.61 19.10
CA THR A 17 -23.87 7.55 19.05
C THR A 17 -23.75 6.85 17.70
N HIS A 18 -24.35 7.36 16.63
CA HIS A 18 -24.11 6.84 15.29
C HIS A 18 -22.74 7.30 14.80
N THR A 19 -21.70 6.67 15.34
CA THR A 19 -20.36 6.75 14.77
C THR A 19 -20.37 6.00 13.45
N LEU A 20 -20.27 6.74 12.34
CA LEU A 20 -19.98 6.16 11.04
C LEU A 20 -18.59 5.52 11.12
N VAL A 21 -18.56 4.20 11.28
CA VAL A 21 -17.31 3.43 11.21
C VAL A 21 -16.89 3.39 9.74
N TYR A 22 -15.97 4.24 9.34
CA TYR A 22 -15.30 4.17 8.05
C TYR A 22 -14.09 3.26 8.22
N GLY A 23 -14.18 2.02 7.76
CA GLY A 23 -13.17 0.99 7.98
C GLY A 23 -12.51 0.44 6.71
N GLN A 24 -12.40 1.21 5.63
CA GLN A 24 -11.74 0.71 4.41
C GLN A 24 -10.37 1.36 4.25
N GLN A 25 -9.33 0.53 4.35
CA GLN A 25 -7.96 0.86 3.99
C GLN A 25 -7.63 0.21 2.65
N ASP A 26 -6.85 0.90 1.81
CA ASP A 26 -6.31 0.32 0.58
C ASP A 26 -5.43 -0.90 0.89
N ALA A 27 -5.36 -1.83 -0.08
CA ALA A 27 -4.52 -3.01 0.04
C ALA A 27 -3.06 -2.60 0.33
N GLN A 28 -2.49 -3.18 1.38
CA GLN A 28 -1.13 -2.85 1.82
C GLN A 28 -0.23 -4.06 1.66
N PHE A 29 0.99 -3.84 1.14
CA PHE A 29 2.03 -4.87 1.08
C PHE A 29 3.04 -4.64 2.20
N SER A 30 3.50 -5.71 2.84
CA SER A 30 4.54 -5.64 3.85
C SER A 30 5.93 -5.49 3.23
N GLN A 31 6.07 -5.97 1.98
CA GLN A 31 7.31 -5.89 1.20
C GLN A 31 7.39 -4.65 0.29
N TYR A 32 6.61 -3.58 0.56
CA TYR A 32 6.57 -2.36 -0.27
C TYR A 32 7.94 -1.69 -0.46
N MET A 33 8.86 -1.87 0.48
CA MET A 33 10.21 -1.30 0.41
C MET A 33 11.09 -1.92 -0.70
N PHE A 34 10.68 -3.05 -1.25
CA PHE A 34 11.32 -3.67 -2.41
C PHE A 34 10.63 -3.32 -3.73
N ASN A 35 9.42 -2.72 -3.68
CA ASN A 35 8.77 -2.14 -4.84
C ASN A 35 7.96 -0.90 -4.46
N GLY A 36 8.61 0.25 -4.49
CA GLY A 36 7.98 1.55 -4.17
C GLY A 36 6.96 2.04 -5.20
N LEU A 37 6.81 1.39 -6.36
CA LEU A 37 5.83 1.78 -7.38
C LEU A 37 4.39 1.70 -6.85
N TYR A 38 4.13 0.81 -5.86
CA TYR A 38 2.82 0.69 -5.23
C TYR A 38 2.40 1.91 -4.43
N ILE A 39 3.36 2.65 -3.91
CA ILE A 39 3.10 3.81 -3.05
C ILE A 39 3.45 5.14 -3.72
N ASN A 40 4.28 5.15 -4.78
CA ASN A 40 4.73 6.40 -5.38
C ASN A 40 5.00 6.23 -6.89
N PRO A 41 4.27 6.92 -7.78
CA PRO A 41 4.51 6.84 -9.23
C PRO A 41 5.88 7.37 -9.65
N ALA A 42 6.49 8.29 -8.88
CA ALA A 42 7.82 8.81 -9.16
C ALA A 42 8.95 7.78 -8.91
N TYR A 43 8.63 6.64 -8.26
CA TYR A 43 9.54 5.51 -8.12
C TYR A 43 9.82 4.80 -9.45
N ALA A 44 8.95 4.96 -10.47
CA ALA A 44 9.13 4.29 -11.75
C ALA A 44 10.53 4.54 -12.32
N GLY A 45 11.22 3.45 -12.67
CA GLY A 45 12.59 3.48 -13.18
C GLY A 45 13.67 3.75 -12.11
N TYR A 46 13.35 3.73 -10.81
CA TYR A 46 14.32 3.94 -9.74
C TYR A 46 15.52 2.97 -9.83
N ARG A 47 15.25 1.71 -10.16
CA ARG A 47 16.29 0.66 -10.30
C ARG A 47 17.14 0.80 -11.56
N GLU A 48 16.81 1.72 -12.48
CA GLU A 48 17.50 1.93 -13.76
C GLU A 48 17.54 0.69 -14.68
N GLN A 49 16.83 -0.33 -14.34
CA GLN A 49 16.66 -1.58 -15.09
C GLN A 49 15.20 -1.92 -15.18
N TRP A 50 14.82 -2.59 -16.27
CA TRP A 50 13.48 -3.16 -16.36
C TRP A 50 13.35 -4.30 -15.36
N ASN A 51 12.30 -4.27 -14.58
CA ASN A 51 11.99 -5.30 -13.61
C ASN A 51 10.50 -5.58 -13.57
N VAL A 52 10.15 -6.80 -13.14
CA VAL A 52 8.77 -7.24 -12.90
C VAL A 52 8.70 -7.77 -11.47
N ASN A 53 7.72 -7.29 -10.73
CA ASN A 53 7.45 -7.72 -9.36
C ASN A 53 6.06 -8.32 -9.30
N MET A 54 5.93 -9.47 -8.64
CA MET A 54 4.66 -10.13 -8.36
C MET A 54 4.53 -10.31 -6.86
N PHE A 55 3.32 -10.02 -6.33
CA PHE A 55 2.99 -10.22 -4.92
C PHE A 55 1.69 -10.98 -4.79
N TYR A 56 1.67 -11.90 -3.84
CA TYR A 56 0.45 -12.53 -3.35
C TYR A 56 0.39 -12.40 -1.84
N ARG A 57 -0.68 -11.78 -1.34
CA ARG A 57 -0.91 -11.55 0.08
C ARG A 57 -2.20 -12.21 0.52
N ASN A 58 -2.15 -13.01 1.56
CA ASN A 58 -3.29 -13.61 2.25
C ASN A 58 -3.34 -13.03 3.65
N GLN A 59 -4.22 -12.05 3.85
CA GLN A 59 -4.34 -11.31 5.11
C GLN A 59 -5.33 -12.02 6.03
N TRP A 60 -5.10 -11.97 7.34
CA TRP A 60 -5.95 -12.55 8.38
C TRP A 60 -6.31 -14.02 8.13
N THR A 61 -5.29 -14.82 7.94
CA THR A 61 -5.42 -16.25 7.59
C THR A 61 -6.29 -16.98 8.61
N GLY A 62 -7.27 -17.76 8.11
CA GLY A 62 -8.24 -18.48 8.92
C GLY A 62 -9.55 -17.74 9.15
N PHE A 63 -9.65 -16.44 8.77
CA PHE A 63 -10.91 -15.69 8.86
C PHE A 63 -11.71 -15.81 7.56
N PRO A 64 -13.00 -16.23 7.60
CA PRO A 64 -13.83 -16.33 6.40
C PRO A 64 -14.00 -14.96 5.72
N GLY A 65 -13.75 -14.89 4.41
CA GLY A 65 -13.85 -13.64 3.66
C GLY A 65 -12.69 -12.67 3.85
N ALA A 66 -11.59 -13.10 4.49
CA ALA A 66 -10.39 -12.31 4.70
C ALA A 66 -9.78 -11.80 3.38
N PRO A 67 -9.07 -10.65 3.40
CA PRO A 67 -8.51 -10.05 2.20
C PRO A 67 -7.46 -10.95 1.52
N LYS A 68 -7.55 -11.04 0.19
CA LYS A 68 -6.54 -11.69 -0.67
C LYS A 68 -6.18 -10.73 -1.78
N THR A 69 -4.91 -10.38 -1.85
CA THR A 69 -4.40 -9.44 -2.84
C THR A 69 -3.39 -10.13 -3.73
N PHE A 70 -3.57 -9.98 -5.04
CA PHE A 70 -2.58 -10.36 -6.05
C PHE A 70 -2.18 -9.13 -6.84
N SER A 71 -0.90 -8.98 -7.13
CA SER A 71 -0.42 -7.83 -7.87
C SER A 71 0.76 -8.18 -8.75
N VAL A 72 0.80 -7.54 -9.92
CA VAL A 72 1.94 -7.55 -10.85
C VAL A 72 2.28 -6.11 -11.18
N ALA A 73 3.54 -5.75 -11.04
CA ALA A 73 4.05 -4.45 -11.45
C ALA A 73 5.32 -4.62 -12.28
N ALA A 74 5.43 -3.83 -13.34
CA ALA A 74 6.64 -3.75 -14.16
C ALA A 74 7.07 -2.29 -14.23
N ASP A 75 8.35 -2.01 -14.05
CA ASP A 75 8.89 -0.68 -14.26
C ASP A 75 10.31 -0.73 -14.83
N GLY A 76 10.71 0.38 -15.43
CA GLY A 76 12.03 0.52 -16.01
C GLY A 76 12.30 1.93 -16.51
N VAL A 77 13.44 2.10 -17.16
CA VAL A 77 13.86 3.40 -17.68
C VAL A 77 13.92 3.44 -19.19
N ALA A 78 13.70 4.63 -19.72
CA ALA A 78 13.86 4.99 -21.13
C ALA A 78 14.63 6.31 -21.24
N ASN A 79 15.01 6.67 -22.46
CA ASN A 79 15.63 7.95 -22.79
C ASN A 79 16.84 8.30 -21.89
N ASN A 80 17.87 7.46 -21.90
CA ASN A 80 19.10 7.64 -21.12
C ASN A 80 18.82 7.89 -19.62
N ASN A 81 17.94 7.09 -19.02
CA ASN A 81 17.53 7.14 -17.61
C ASN A 81 16.78 8.41 -17.19
N ARG A 82 16.33 9.24 -18.12
CA ARG A 82 15.57 10.46 -17.82
C ARG A 82 14.07 10.20 -17.67
N ILE A 83 13.58 9.08 -18.18
CA ILE A 83 12.17 8.72 -18.14
C ILE A 83 12.05 7.38 -17.42
N GLY A 84 11.27 7.36 -16.35
CA GLY A 84 10.78 6.15 -15.73
C GLY A 84 9.39 5.81 -16.26
N LEU A 85 9.16 4.56 -16.62
CA LEU A 85 7.87 4.02 -17.04
C LEU A 85 7.49 2.89 -16.12
N GLY A 86 6.20 2.80 -15.79
CA GLY A 86 5.67 1.74 -14.94
C GLY A 86 4.27 1.30 -15.36
N LEU A 87 3.97 0.04 -15.12
CA LEU A 87 2.64 -0.54 -15.28
C LEU A 87 2.34 -1.38 -14.05
N GLN A 88 1.15 -1.24 -13.47
CA GLN A 88 0.74 -1.95 -12.27
C GLN A 88 -0.67 -2.49 -12.45
N LEU A 89 -0.85 -3.79 -12.23
CA LEU A 89 -2.13 -4.47 -12.13
C LEU A 89 -2.27 -5.02 -10.72
N MET A 90 -3.40 -4.80 -10.08
CA MET A 90 -3.70 -5.35 -8.75
C MET A 90 -5.15 -5.84 -8.70
N ASN A 91 -5.36 -6.97 -8.08
CA ASN A 91 -6.67 -7.50 -7.72
C ASN A 91 -6.72 -7.74 -6.22
N ASP A 92 -7.69 -7.11 -5.56
CA ASP A 92 -7.92 -7.22 -4.12
C ASP A 92 -9.34 -7.72 -3.87
N GLN A 93 -9.44 -8.85 -3.20
CA GLN A 93 -10.72 -9.48 -2.83
C GLN A 93 -10.91 -9.39 -1.32
N LEU A 94 -12.03 -8.80 -0.90
CA LEU A 94 -12.45 -8.71 0.50
C LEU A 94 -13.93 -9.18 0.62
N GLY A 95 -14.13 -10.37 1.16
CA GLY A 95 -15.45 -10.96 1.25
C GLY A 95 -16.11 -11.08 -0.13
N ALA A 96 -17.29 -10.44 -0.28
CA ALA A 96 -18.04 -10.37 -1.52
C ALA A 96 -17.50 -9.29 -2.49
N GLN A 97 -16.65 -8.40 -2.04
CA GLN A 97 -16.10 -7.30 -2.85
C GLN A 97 -14.81 -7.74 -3.54
N ASN A 98 -14.67 -7.36 -4.82
CA ASN A 98 -13.45 -7.56 -5.60
C ASN A 98 -13.11 -6.25 -6.30
N ASN A 99 -11.90 -5.75 -6.06
CA ASN A 99 -11.37 -4.52 -6.64
C ASN A 99 -10.22 -4.89 -7.59
N THR A 100 -10.34 -4.50 -8.86
CA THR A 100 -9.25 -4.64 -9.83
C THR A 100 -8.80 -3.26 -10.25
N SER A 101 -7.50 -2.97 -10.14
CA SER A 101 -6.93 -1.70 -10.56
C SER A 101 -5.83 -1.89 -11.60
N LEU A 102 -5.76 -0.96 -12.55
CA LEU A 102 -4.70 -0.87 -13.54
C LEU A 102 -4.20 0.56 -13.61
N TYR A 103 -2.88 0.76 -13.47
CA TYR A 103 -2.25 2.07 -13.55
C TYR A 103 -1.03 2.03 -14.47
N GLY A 104 -0.93 3.05 -15.34
CA GLY A 104 0.28 3.39 -16.06
C GLY A 104 0.98 4.57 -15.39
N SER A 105 2.28 4.47 -15.14
CA SER A 105 3.10 5.48 -14.47
C SER A 105 4.13 6.07 -15.40
N TYR A 106 4.31 7.38 -15.30
CA TYR A 106 5.36 8.13 -15.97
C TYR A 106 6.11 8.96 -14.93
N ALA A 107 7.44 8.85 -14.90
CA ALA A 107 8.29 9.63 -14.02
C ALA A 107 9.35 10.38 -14.83
N TYR A 108 9.42 11.70 -14.66
CA TYR A 108 10.51 12.50 -15.20
C TYR A 108 11.63 12.59 -14.17
N ARG A 109 12.81 12.10 -14.53
CA ARG A 109 13.98 11.95 -13.66
C ARG A 109 15.01 13.01 -13.96
N ILE A 110 15.26 13.88 -13.00
CA ILE A 110 16.15 15.04 -13.08
C ILE A 110 17.46 14.67 -12.36
N PRO A 111 18.58 14.50 -13.08
CA PRO A 111 19.88 14.34 -12.43
C PRO A 111 20.22 15.61 -11.64
N MET A 112 20.57 15.46 -10.38
CA MET A 112 20.93 16.57 -9.49
C MET A 112 22.45 16.77 -9.40
N ASP A 113 23.22 15.85 -9.97
CA ASP A 113 24.67 15.90 -10.06
C ASP A 113 25.17 15.43 -11.43
N ARG A 114 26.47 15.63 -11.68
CA ARG A 114 27.10 15.26 -12.97
C ARG A 114 27.28 13.75 -13.12
N SER A 115 27.39 13.01 -12.03
CA SER A 115 27.54 11.54 -12.03
C SER A 115 26.21 10.82 -12.28
N GLY A 116 25.05 11.49 -12.03
CA GLY A 116 23.72 10.89 -12.10
C GLY A 116 23.36 10.04 -10.87
N ASP A 117 24.16 10.11 -9.81
CA ASP A 117 23.92 9.35 -8.58
C ASP A 117 22.80 9.95 -7.73
N LYS A 118 22.61 11.27 -7.84
CA LYS A 118 21.50 11.98 -7.20
C LYS A 118 20.44 12.30 -8.23
N THR A 119 19.21 11.89 -7.97
CA THR A 119 18.09 12.10 -8.89
C THR A 119 16.86 12.57 -8.12
N LEU A 120 16.18 13.58 -8.67
CA LEU A 120 14.84 13.97 -8.27
C LEU A 120 13.87 13.54 -9.37
N ALA A 121 12.91 12.70 -9.04
CA ALA A 121 11.88 12.23 -9.97
C ALA A 121 10.52 12.87 -9.64
N LEU A 122 9.83 13.34 -10.66
CA LEU A 122 8.45 13.81 -10.60
C LEU A 122 7.59 12.78 -11.34
N GLY A 123 6.63 12.18 -10.68
CA GLY A 123 5.84 11.08 -11.23
C GLY A 123 4.34 11.34 -11.22
N ILE A 124 3.68 10.87 -12.27
CA ILE A 124 2.24 10.80 -12.36
C ILE A 124 1.82 9.42 -12.79
N SER A 125 0.65 8.96 -12.35
CA SER A 125 -0.01 7.77 -12.88
C SER A 125 -1.43 8.08 -13.26
N GLY A 126 -1.89 7.46 -14.35
CA GLY A 126 -3.29 7.42 -14.74
C GLY A 126 -3.76 5.98 -14.84
N GLY A 127 -4.99 5.74 -14.48
CA GLY A 127 -5.54 4.40 -14.50
C GLY A 127 -7.00 4.33 -14.12
N PHE A 128 -7.43 3.17 -13.69
CA PHE A 128 -8.79 2.96 -13.24
C PHE A 128 -8.87 1.88 -12.15
N VAL A 129 -9.94 1.96 -11.37
CA VAL A 129 -10.36 0.96 -10.40
C VAL A 129 -11.73 0.43 -10.80
N GLN A 130 -11.84 -0.87 -11.02
CA GLN A 130 -13.09 -1.58 -11.18
C GLN A 130 -13.46 -2.23 -9.84
N GLN A 131 -14.59 -1.81 -9.27
CA GLN A 131 -15.18 -2.44 -8.09
C GLN A 131 -16.29 -3.38 -8.54
N ARG A 132 -16.26 -4.62 -8.05
CA ARG A 132 -17.29 -5.64 -8.31
C ARG A 132 -17.82 -6.18 -6.99
N LEU A 133 -19.15 -6.28 -6.86
CA LEU A 133 -19.81 -6.94 -5.75
C LEU A 133 -20.40 -8.28 -6.19
N ASN A 134 -19.97 -9.36 -5.56
CA ASN A 134 -20.55 -10.69 -5.75
C ASN A 134 -21.72 -10.90 -4.79
N ILE A 135 -22.93 -10.65 -5.27
CA ILE A 135 -24.15 -10.73 -4.46
C ILE A 135 -24.42 -12.17 -3.99
N SER A 136 -24.08 -13.19 -4.81
CA SER A 136 -24.28 -14.59 -4.44
C SER A 136 -23.40 -15.07 -3.28
N ALA A 137 -22.35 -14.31 -2.95
CA ALA A 137 -21.55 -14.57 -1.74
C ALA A 137 -22.15 -13.99 -0.45
N LEU A 138 -23.24 -13.22 -0.55
CA LEU A 138 -23.96 -12.63 0.58
C LEU A 138 -25.10 -13.58 0.96
N THR A 139 -24.88 -14.43 1.95
CA THR A 139 -25.89 -15.38 2.46
C THR A 139 -27.06 -14.62 3.12
N GLY A 140 -28.30 -15.00 2.80
CA GLY A 140 -29.52 -14.45 3.41
C GLY A 140 -30.17 -13.29 2.65
N SER A 141 -29.69 -12.93 1.47
CA SER A 141 -30.13 -11.73 0.74
C SER A 141 -30.94 -12.00 -0.54
N GLU A 142 -31.39 -13.22 -0.78
CA GLU A 142 -32.06 -13.61 -2.05
C GLU A 142 -33.28 -12.74 -2.40
N ASN A 143 -33.91 -12.06 -1.43
CA ASN A 143 -35.08 -11.22 -1.61
C ASN A 143 -34.93 -9.78 -1.10
N ASP A 144 -33.71 -9.26 -0.89
CA ASP A 144 -33.53 -7.86 -0.51
C ASP A 144 -33.61 -6.94 -1.74
N PRO A 145 -34.66 -6.09 -1.85
CA PRO A 145 -34.88 -5.19 -2.99
C PRO A 145 -33.70 -4.19 -3.19
N LEU A 146 -32.95 -3.87 -2.12
CA LEU A 146 -31.78 -2.99 -2.19
C LEU A 146 -30.62 -3.67 -2.91
N LEU A 147 -30.44 -4.96 -2.72
CA LEU A 147 -29.40 -5.76 -3.38
C LEU A 147 -29.78 -6.13 -4.82
N MET A 148 -31.07 -6.33 -5.11
CA MET A 148 -31.55 -6.62 -6.47
C MET A 148 -31.29 -5.44 -7.43
N ASN A 149 -31.32 -4.19 -6.93
CA ASN A 149 -31.10 -2.96 -7.70
C ASN A 149 -29.67 -2.42 -7.57
N ALA A 150 -28.78 -3.07 -6.83
CA ALA A 150 -27.42 -2.62 -6.66
C ALA A 150 -26.60 -2.81 -7.95
N LYS A 151 -25.86 -1.79 -8.37
CA LYS A 151 -24.88 -1.93 -9.46
C LYS A 151 -23.80 -2.92 -9.03
N ARG A 152 -23.75 -4.08 -9.69
CA ARG A 152 -22.78 -5.14 -9.40
C ARG A 152 -21.36 -4.78 -9.78
N THR A 153 -21.14 -3.75 -10.58
CA THR A 153 -19.84 -3.29 -11.06
C THR A 153 -19.83 -1.78 -11.17
N ALA A 154 -18.81 -1.15 -10.61
CA ALA A 154 -18.49 0.26 -10.78
C ALA A 154 -17.09 0.38 -11.40
N PHE A 155 -16.92 1.36 -12.29
CA PHE A 155 -15.66 1.65 -12.96
C PHE A 155 -15.30 3.11 -12.68
N MET A 156 -14.13 3.35 -12.10
CA MET A 156 -13.70 4.66 -11.66
C MET A 156 -12.33 4.96 -12.25
N PRO A 157 -12.19 5.99 -13.08
CA PRO A 157 -10.88 6.50 -13.45
C PRO A 157 -10.19 7.11 -12.21
N ASP A 158 -8.88 6.99 -12.17
CA ASP A 158 -8.09 7.52 -11.08
C ASP A 158 -6.73 8.01 -11.54
N ALA A 159 -6.14 8.89 -10.72
CA ALA A 159 -4.81 9.44 -10.93
C ALA A 159 -4.03 9.45 -9.62
N ARG A 160 -2.69 9.39 -9.77
CA ARG A 160 -1.72 9.47 -8.67
C ARG A 160 -0.64 10.45 -9.04
N ALA A 161 -0.04 11.10 -8.05
CA ALA A 161 1.10 11.98 -8.25
C ALA A 161 2.14 11.77 -7.15
N GLY A 162 3.40 12.05 -7.45
CA GLY A 162 4.45 11.91 -6.45
C GLY A 162 5.76 12.56 -6.84
N ILE A 163 6.61 12.68 -5.83
CA ILE A 163 8.00 13.14 -5.93
C ILE A 163 8.86 12.10 -5.24
N PHE A 164 10.00 11.79 -5.83
CA PHE A 164 10.93 10.83 -5.28
C PHE A 164 12.37 11.32 -5.47
N TYR A 165 13.08 11.51 -4.37
CA TYR A 165 14.49 11.83 -4.34
C TYR A 165 15.30 10.58 -4.00
N ASN A 166 16.39 10.37 -4.69
CA ASN A 166 17.37 9.35 -4.34
C ASN A 166 18.80 9.81 -4.55
N SER A 167 19.68 9.26 -3.72
CA SER A 167 21.11 9.38 -3.83
C SER A 167 21.75 7.99 -3.68
N GLU A 168 23.06 7.91 -3.60
CA GLU A 168 23.78 6.65 -3.37
C GLU A 168 23.34 5.92 -2.08
N ARG A 169 22.97 6.67 -1.04
CA ARG A 169 22.71 6.09 0.28
C ARG A 169 21.36 6.40 0.86
N ILE A 170 20.65 7.41 0.37
CA ILE A 170 19.41 7.90 0.97
C ILE A 170 18.35 8.05 -0.12
N TYR A 171 17.14 7.71 0.20
CA TYR A 171 15.97 8.03 -0.61
C TYR A 171 14.86 8.63 0.23
N SER A 172 14.02 9.45 -0.39
CA SER A 172 12.80 9.99 0.22
C SER A 172 11.73 10.19 -0.86
N GLY A 173 10.50 9.97 -0.51
CA GLY A 173 9.37 10.14 -1.42
C GLY A 173 8.13 10.67 -0.73
N LEU A 174 7.37 11.45 -1.48
CA LEU A 174 6.04 11.93 -1.12
C LEU A 174 5.10 11.65 -2.28
N SER A 175 3.94 11.08 -2.00
CA SER A 175 2.94 10.78 -3.05
C SER A 175 1.52 10.89 -2.52
N VAL A 176 0.59 11.04 -3.45
CA VAL A 176 -0.84 11.05 -3.21
C VAL A 176 -1.52 10.14 -4.21
N ASP A 177 -2.34 9.23 -3.71
CA ASP A 177 -3.16 8.30 -4.48
C ASP A 177 -4.64 8.70 -4.46
N ASN A 178 -5.45 8.06 -5.33
CA ASN A 178 -6.90 8.22 -5.36
C ASN A 178 -7.35 9.68 -5.58
N LEU A 179 -6.63 10.44 -6.44
CA LEU A 179 -6.86 11.86 -6.65
C LEU A 179 -8.20 12.15 -7.34
N MET A 180 -8.65 11.27 -8.24
CA MET A 180 -9.84 11.50 -9.06
C MET A 180 -11.10 10.81 -8.53
N THR A 181 -10.98 9.85 -7.64
CA THR A 181 -12.11 9.04 -7.14
C THR A 181 -13.20 9.89 -6.51
N ASN A 182 -12.84 10.90 -5.71
CA ASN A 182 -13.80 11.82 -5.08
C ASN A 182 -14.60 12.67 -6.10
N VAL A 183 -14.01 12.99 -7.25
CA VAL A 183 -14.66 13.81 -8.30
C VAL A 183 -15.75 13.00 -8.98
N PHE A 184 -15.43 11.78 -9.39
CA PHE A 184 -16.38 10.92 -10.10
C PHE A 184 -17.45 10.33 -9.20
N GLN A 185 -17.15 10.04 -7.93
CA GLN A 185 -18.15 9.58 -6.97
C GLN A 185 -19.27 10.61 -6.72
N LYS A 186 -18.96 11.91 -6.78
CA LYS A 186 -19.96 12.97 -6.58
C LYS A 186 -20.80 13.25 -7.83
N SER A 187 -20.23 13.05 -9.04
CA SER A 187 -20.88 13.50 -10.28
C SER A 187 -21.94 12.53 -10.80
N ASP A 188 -21.80 11.23 -10.59
CA ASP A 188 -22.61 10.22 -11.28
C ASP A 188 -23.76 9.64 -10.46
N GLY A 189 -23.94 10.03 -9.20
CA GLY A 189 -24.89 9.33 -8.31
C GLY A 189 -24.60 7.83 -8.19
N LEU A 190 -23.41 7.39 -8.61
CA LEU A 190 -22.94 6.03 -8.52
C LEU A 190 -22.86 5.65 -7.06
N LYS A 191 -23.76 4.77 -6.62
CA LYS A 191 -23.65 4.10 -5.33
C LYS A 191 -22.46 3.14 -5.42
N THR A 192 -21.26 3.65 -5.18
CA THR A 192 -20.05 2.85 -5.02
C THR A 192 -20.13 2.13 -3.69
N TYR A 193 -19.79 0.85 -3.68
CA TYR A 193 -19.85 0.01 -2.47
C TYR A 193 -18.75 0.39 -1.47
N ALA A 194 -17.67 1.01 -1.96
CA ALA A 194 -16.58 1.50 -1.15
C ALA A 194 -16.13 2.88 -1.64
N LEU A 195 -16.10 3.84 -0.73
CA LEU A 195 -15.56 5.16 -1.01
C LEU A 195 -14.03 5.09 -0.95
N LEU A 196 -13.36 5.14 -2.10
CA LEU A 196 -11.93 5.35 -2.15
C LEU A 196 -11.63 6.78 -1.68
N LYS A 197 -10.63 6.94 -0.84
CA LYS A 197 -10.19 8.25 -0.30
C LYS A 197 -8.78 8.54 -0.74
N PRO A 198 -8.41 9.81 -0.90
CA PRO A 198 -7.02 10.16 -1.12
C PRO A 198 -6.14 9.67 0.05
N HIS A 199 -5.02 9.02 -0.30
CA HIS A 199 -3.99 8.62 0.65
C HIS A 199 -2.71 9.38 0.36
N VAL A 200 -2.10 9.93 1.40
CA VAL A 200 -0.78 10.55 1.34
C VAL A 200 0.23 9.58 1.92
N TYR A 201 1.31 9.34 1.18
CA TYR A 201 2.43 8.52 1.60
C TYR A 201 3.70 9.35 1.68
N PHE A 202 4.38 9.27 2.81
CA PHE A 202 5.72 9.81 2.97
C PHE A 202 6.66 8.68 3.35
N THR A 203 7.73 8.50 2.58
CA THR A 203 8.75 7.49 2.85
C THR A 203 10.12 8.11 2.91
N VAL A 204 10.96 7.61 3.79
CA VAL A 204 12.37 7.94 3.87
C VAL A 204 13.13 6.69 4.29
N GLY A 205 14.30 6.49 3.72
CA GLY A 205 15.17 5.38 4.07
C GLY A 205 16.56 5.55 3.54
N GLY A 206 17.41 4.62 3.93
CA GLY A 206 18.80 4.66 3.53
C GLY A 206 19.44 3.29 3.49
N LEU A 207 20.70 3.27 3.06
CA LEU A 207 21.57 2.10 3.07
C LEU A 207 22.87 2.44 3.79
N VAL A 208 23.13 1.75 4.90
CA VAL A 208 24.27 1.96 5.78
C VAL A 208 25.16 0.72 5.73
N PRO A 209 26.37 0.79 5.18
CA PRO A 209 27.31 -0.32 5.27
C PRO A 209 27.79 -0.46 6.73
N LEU A 210 27.57 -1.64 7.32
CA LEU A 210 28.04 -1.98 8.66
C LEU A 210 29.38 -2.70 8.57
N THR A 211 29.49 -3.61 7.59
CA THR A 211 30.73 -4.32 7.23
C THR A 211 30.74 -4.51 5.71
N ASP A 212 31.81 -5.08 5.16
CA ASP A 212 31.90 -5.41 3.72
C ASP A 212 30.82 -6.45 3.29
N ALA A 213 30.36 -7.28 4.23
CA ALA A 213 29.36 -8.34 4.00
C ALA A 213 27.94 -7.95 4.45
N VAL A 214 27.77 -6.87 5.26
CA VAL A 214 26.50 -6.53 5.88
C VAL A 214 26.12 -5.09 5.61
N LEU A 215 24.98 -4.88 4.96
CA LEU A 215 24.37 -3.56 4.77
C LEU A 215 23.06 -3.49 5.58
N LEU A 216 22.83 -2.38 6.26
CA LEU A 216 21.57 -2.09 6.97
C LEU A 216 20.72 -1.13 6.13
N LYS A 217 19.45 -1.46 5.94
CA LYS A 217 18.44 -0.61 5.28
C LYS A 217 17.36 -0.20 6.29
N PRO A 218 17.55 0.89 7.03
CA PRO A 218 16.51 1.48 7.83
C PRO A 218 15.55 2.26 6.95
N SER A 219 14.25 2.24 7.25
CA SER A 219 13.27 3.09 6.57
C SER A 219 12.03 3.35 7.40
N ILE A 220 11.36 4.44 7.05
CA ILE A 220 10.10 4.88 7.66
C ILE A 220 9.09 5.09 6.54
N LEU A 221 7.84 4.65 6.76
CA LEU A 221 6.70 5.00 5.93
C LEU A 221 5.58 5.56 6.81
N ILE A 222 5.08 6.72 6.44
CA ILE A 222 3.89 7.34 7.03
C ILE A 222 2.79 7.29 5.97
N LYS A 223 1.60 6.85 6.39
CA LYS A 223 0.38 6.79 5.56
C LYS A 223 -0.73 7.56 6.25
N GLU A 224 -1.37 8.47 5.51
CA GLU A 224 -2.45 9.31 6.00
C GLU A 224 -3.63 9.29 5.02
N ASP A 225 -4.83 8.91 5.48
CA ASP A 225 -6.08 8.89 4.71
C ASP A 225 -7.07 9.99 5.15
N PHE A 226 -6.67 10.83 6.11
CA PHE A 226 -7.46 11.91 6.73
C PHE A 226 -8.77 11.48 7.39
N ALA A 227 -9.08 10.20 7.41
CA ALA A 227 -10.31 9.64 7.93
C ALA A 227 -10.09 8.70 9.11
N GLY A 228 -8.98 7.99 9.13
CA GLY A 228 -8.56 7.09 10.17
C GLY A 228 -7.33 7.56 10.92
N PRO A 229 -6.72 6.68 11.73
CA PRO A 229 -5.44 6.96 12.38
C PRO A 229 -4.30 6.96 11.36
N THR A 230 -3.37 7.92 11.49
CA THR A 230 -2.13 7.92 10.72
C THR A 230 -1.32 6.65 11.01
N SER A 231 -0.97 5.89 9.98
CA SER A 231 -0.14 4.68 10.11
C SER A 231 1.33 5.03 9.98
N LEU A 232 2.15 4.46 10.85
CA LEU A 232 3.61 4.56 10.85
C LEU A 232 4.21 3.15 10.78
N ASP A 233 5.04 2.91 9.76
CA ASP A 233 5.82 1.68 9.63
C ASP A 233 7.31 2.03 9.84
N LEU A 234 7.95 1.41 10.82
CA LEU A 234 9.38 1.50 11.09
C LEU A 234 10.04 0.20 10.64
N ASN A 235 11.03 0.27 9.77
CA ASN A 235 11.66 -0.91 9.17
C ASN A 235 13.16 -0.93 9.41
N ALA A 236 13.69 -2.14 9.62
CA ALA A 236 15.12 -2.41 9.66
C ALA A 236 15.42 -3.75 8.99
N PHE A 237 16.17 -3.71 7.89
CA PHE A 237 16.56 -4.89 7.11
C PHE A 237 18.05 -4.96 6.94
N PHE A 238 18.59 -6.16 7.02
CA PHE A 238 20.00 -6.45 6.80
C PHE A 238 20.16 -7.23 5.49
N LEU A 239 21.04 -6.75 4.63
CA LEU A 239 21.51 -7.50 3.46
C LEU A 239 22.80 -8.21 3.83
N LEU A 240 22.77 -9.53 3.75
CA LEU A 240 23.89 -10.41 4.07
C LEU A 240 24.51 -10.93 2.76
N ASP A 241 25.81 -10.78 2.61
CA ASP A 241 26.61 -11.27 1.47
C ASP A 241 25.99 -10.90 0.08
N LYS A 242 25.28 -9.77 0.01
CA LYS A 242 24.56 -9.31 -1.19
C LYS A 242 23.57 -10.33 -1.76
N LYS A 243 23.12 -11.29 -0.94
CA LYS A 243 22.23 -12.40 -1.37
C LYS A 243 20.97 -12.57 -0.54
N LEU A 244 20.99 -12.16 0.71
CA LEU A 244 19.87 -12.41 1.62
C LEU A 244 19.49 -11.14 2.36
N TRP A 245 18.28 -10.64 2.12
CA TRP A 245 17.64 -9.68 3.00
C TRP A 245 16.92 -10.41 4.12
N ILE A 246 17.14 -9.98 5.35
CA ILE A 246 16.40 -10.43 6.52
C ILE A 246 16.14 -9.24 7.44
N GLY A 247 14.97 -9.15 8.01
CA GLY A 247 14.64 -8.06 8.91
C GLY A 247 13.19 -8.02 9.29
N GLY A 248 12.76 -6.86 9.77
CA GLY A 248 11.39 -6.69 10.21
C GLY A 248 10.90 -5.26 10.14
N SER A 249 9.60 -5.16 10.39
CA SER A 249 8.87 -3.89 10.45
C SER A 249 7.99 -3.88 11.71
N TYR A 250 7.92 -2.72 12.34
CA TYR A 250 6.93 -2.40 13.37
C TYR A 250 5.95 -1.40 12.81
N ARG A 251 4.69 -1.82 12.68
CA ARG A 251 3.58 -0.99 12.19
C ARG A 251 2.70 -0.56 13.35
N THR A 252 2.40 0.73 13.46
CA THR A 252 1.54 1.26 14.50
C THR A 252 0.76 2.48 14.02
N ALA A 253 -0.31 2.81 14.73
CA ALA A 253 -1.07 4.04 14.54
C ALA A 253 -0.55 5.13 15.50
N VAL A 254 -0.18 6.31 14.98
CA VAL A 254 0.50 7.35 15.76
C VAL A 254 -0.35 8.58 16.07
N LEU A 255 -1.24 8.99 15.18
CA LEU A 255 -2.10 10.16 15.35
C LEU A 255 -3.56 9.78 15.19
N ASN A 256 -4.36 10.06 16.20
CA ASN A 256 -5.81 9.89 16.13
C ASN A 256 -6.48 11.16 16.63
N LYS A 257 -6.79 12.07 15.72
CA LYS A 257 -7.34 13.39 16.05
C LYS A 257 -8.80 13.37 16.54
N ARG A 258 -9.55 12.27 16.35
CA ARG A 258 -10.98 12.20 16.62
C ARG A 258 -11.41 11.12 17.62
N TYR A 259 -10.53 10.22 18.05
CA TYR A 259 -10.91 9.04 18.82
C TYR A 259 -10.11 8.84 20.11
N ILE A 260 -9.58 9.93 20.69
CA ILE A 260 -8.79 9.86 21.94
C ILE A 260 -9.65 9.47 23.14
N GLU A 261 -10.97 9.62 23.08
CA GLU A 261 -11.82 9.45 24.27
C GLU A 261 -12.39 8.05 24.51
N ASN A 262 -12.45 7.15 23.54
CA ASN A 262 -13.00 5.81 23.79
C ASN A 262 -12.24 4.70 23.06
N SER A 263 -11.28 4.09 23.75
CA SER A 263 -10.92 2.64 23.69
C SER A 263 -10.76 1.97 22.32
N ILE A 264 -10.38 2.65 21.25
CA ILE A 264 -9.89 1.93 20.07
C ILE A 264 -8.42 1.63 20.31
N THR A 265 -8.15 0.39 20.66
CA THR A 265 -6.80 -0.17 20.85
C THR A 265 -5.97 0.17 19.62
N LYS A 266 -4.80 0.81 19.83
CA LYS A 266 -3.85 1.08 18.73
C LYS A 266 -3.53 -0.25 18.05
N SER A 267 -3.98 -0.43 16.81
CA SER A 267 -3.61 -1.61 16.05
C SER A 267 -2.12 -1.53 15.76
N ALA A 268 -1.37 -2.51 16.26
CA ALA A 268 0.04 -2.66 15.98
C ALA A 268 0.31 -4.04 15.40
N ALA A 269 1.30 -4.12 14.50
CA ALA A 269 1.73 -5.38 13.93
C ALA A 269 3.26 -5.44 13.87
N ILE A 270 3.80 -6.63 14.10
CA ILE A 270 5.21 -6.95 13.83
C ILE A 270 5.24 -7.76 12.54
N VAL A 271 6.15 -7.39 11.66
CA VAL A 271 6.40 -8.10 10.39
C VAL A 271 7.81 -8.66 10.42
N GLY A 272 7.94 -9.97 10.21
CA GLY A 272 9.20 -10.61 9.87
C GLY A 272 9.28 -10.83 8.38
N MET A 273 10.44 -10.60 7.75
CA MET A 273 10.59 -10.75 6.32
C MET A 273 11.96 -11.28 5.92
N VAL A 274 11.96 -12.06 4.84
CA VAL A 274 13.14 -12.57 4.17
C VAL A 274 12.98 -12.42 2.66
N GLU A 275 14.03 -11.97 1.95
CA GLU A 275 14.11 -11.99 0.47
C GLU A 275 15.45 -12.57 0.07
N TYR A 276 15.43 -13.61 -0.76
CA TYR A 276 16.60 -14.32 -1.21
C TYR A 276 16.85 -14.13 -2.71
N PHE A 277 18.07 -13.80 -3.08
CA PHE A 277 18.54 -13.69 -4.45
C PHE A 277 18.94 -15.08 -4.95
N ILE A 278 18.05 -15.73 -5.70
CA ILE A 278 18.35 -17.02 -6.33
C ILE A 278 19.53 -16.87 -7.31
N ASN A 279 19.53 -15.74 -8.04
CA ASN A 279 20.63 -15.29 -8.89
C ASN A 279 20.50 -13.76 -9.08
N GLU A 280 21.33 -13.17 -9.94
CA GLU A 280 21.33 -11.72 -10.21
C GLU A 280 20.00 -11.18 -10.78
N LYS A 281 19.19 -12.06 -11.37
CA LYS A 281 17.92 -11.69 -12.04
C LYS A 281 16.68 -12.01 -11.22
N LEU A 282 16.74 -13.05 -10.40
CA LEU A 282 15.56 -13.64 -9.77
C LEU A 282 15.67 -13.58 -8.25
N ARG A 283 14.65 -13.03 -7.60
CA ARG A 283 14.50 -12.96 -6.16
C ARG A 283 13.16 -13.53 -5.74
N ILE A 284 13.12 -14.15 -4.59
CA ILE A 284 11.92 -14.62 -3.93
C ILE A 284 11.87 -14.08 -2.52
N GLY A 285 10.73 -13.54 -2.12
CA GLY A 285 10.52 -12.97 -0.79
C GLY A 285 9.34 -13.60 -0.08
N TYR A 286 9.42 -13.59 1.24
CA TYR A 286 8.33 -13.99 2.12
C TYR A 286 8.25 -13.05 3.30
N ALA A 287 7.02 -12.60 3.64
CA ALA A 287 6.76 -11.82 4.83
C ALA A 287 5.64 -12.47 5.66
N TYR A 288 5.79 -12.38 6.96
CA TYR A 288 4.82 -12.82 7.96
C TYR A 288 4.48 -11.66 8.88
N ASP A 289 3.20 -11.27 8.90
CA ASP A 289 2.71 -10.20 9.78
C ASP A 289 1.92 -10.84 10.93
N HIS A 290 2.24 -10.40 12.13
CA HIS A 290 1.52 -10.75 13.35
C HIS A 290 0.91 -9.50 13.98
N THR A 291 -0.42 -9.47 14.13
CA THR A 291 -1.12 -8.37 14.80
C THR A 291 -0.98 -8.51 16.31
N ILE A 292 -0.49 -7.46 17.01
CA ILE A 292 -0.18 -7.51 18.43
C ILE A 292 -1.37 -7.07 19.30
N ASN A 293 -2.11 -6.05 18.85
CA ASN A 293 -3.20 -5.44 19.62
C ASN A 293 -4.49 -5.48 18.79
N GLY A 294 -5.11 -6.65 18.69
CA GLY A 294 -6.46 -6.80 18.15
C GLY A 294 -7.52 -6.57 19.24
N THR A 295 -8.62 -5.93 18.91
CA THR A 295 -9.81 -5.89 19.76
C THR A 295 -10.45 -7.28 19.77
N GLY A 296 -10.17 -8.07 20.80
CA GLY A 296 -10.69 -9.43 20.93
C GLY A 296 -9.62 -10.53 20.93
N ALA A 297 -10.01 -11.74 21.27
CA ALA A 297 -9.16 -12.89 21.56
C ALA A 297 -8.41 -13.51 20.34
N THR A 298 -8.42 -12.88 19.17
CA THR A 298 -7.83 -13.46 17.95
C THR A 298 -6.68 -12.61 17.41
N ASN A 299 -5.47 -13.12 17.56
CA ASN A 299 -4.29 -12.61 16.84
C ASN A 299 -4.37 -13.09 15.39
N PHE A 300 -4.55 -12.16 14.46
CA PHE A 300 -4.57 -12.49 13.04
C PHE A 300 -3.15 -12.54 12.48
N THR A 301 -2.91 -13.51 11.63
CA THR A 301 -1.66 -13.66 10.90
C THR A 301 -1.87 -13.35 9.42
N THR A 302 -0.84 -12.81 8.78
CA THR A 302 -0.87 -12.50 7.35
C THR A 302 0.40 -13.04 6.70
N HIS A 303 0.24 -13.64 5.53
CA HIS A 303 1.33 -14.20 4.75
C HIS A 303 1.42 -13.46 3.42
N GLU A 304 2.63 -13.11 3.02
CA GLU A 304 2.91 -12.45 1.75
C GLU A 304 4.10 -13.11 1.08
N VAL A 305 3.94 -13.46 -0.20
CA VAL A 305 5.00 -14.02 -1.05
C VAL A 305 5.26 -13.04 -2.18
N SER A 306 6.53 -12.86 -2.52
CA SER A 306 6.94 -12.04 -3.65
C SER A 306 7.88 -12.79 -4.60
N LEU A 307 7.80 -12.42 -5.87
CA LEU A 307 8.73 -12.83 -6.91
C LEU A 307 9.15 -11.59 -7.69
N ASN A 308 10.45 -11.37 -7.79
CA ASN A 308 11.00 -10.26 -8.55
C ASN A 308 11.94 -10.79 -9.64
N TYR A 309 11.75 -10.33 -10.88
CA TYR A 309 12.64 -10.59 -12.00
C TYR A 309 13.19 -9.31 -12.58
N ILE A 310 14.52 -9.21 -12.69
CA ILE A 310 15.25 -8.05 -13.22
C ILE A 310 15.86 -8.41 -14.57
N PHE A 311 15.59 -7.56 -15.57
CA PHE A 311 16.21 -7.67 -16.89
C PHE A 311 17.55 -6.94 -16.84
N VAL A 312 18.60 -7.64 -16.40
CA VAL A 312 19.95 -7.07 -16.27
C VAL A 312 20.48 -6.61 -17.62
N THR A 313 20.85 -5.34 -17.70
CA THR A 313 21.51 -4.79 -18.89
C THR A 313 23.02 -4.63 -18.62
N PRO A 314 23.90 -4.80 -19.63
CA PRO A 314 25.36 -4.77 -19.46
C PRO A 314 25.92 -3.44 -18.90
N ARG A 315 25.12 -2.38 -18.82
CA ARG A 315 25.54 -1.03 -18.38
C ARG A 315 25.16 -0.69 -16.94
N ALA A 316 24.54 -1.60 -16.20
CA ALA A 316 24.09 -1.31 -14.85
C ALA A 316 25.25 -1.28 -13.85
N ARG A 317 25.51 -0.15 -13.21
CA ARG A 317 26.42 -0.01 -12.07
C ARG A 317 25.79 -0.65 -10.83
N MET A 318 26.41 -1.70 -10.27
CA MET A 318 25.85 -2.54 -9.20
C MET A 318 26.06 -2.06 -7.75
N LEU A 319 26.28 -0.79 -7.45
CA LEU A 319 26.70 -0.36 -6.11
C LEU A 319 25.82 0.71 -5.45
N SER A 320 24.53 0.73 -5.74
CA SER A 320 23.59 1.70 -5.15
C SER A 320 22.41 0.99 -4.49
N PRO A 321 21.71 1.61 -3.49
CA PRO A 321 20.45 1.11 -2.93
C PRO A 321 19.39 0.77 -3.98
N ARG A 322 19.56 1.25 -5.21
CA ARG A 322 18.71 1.00 -6.38
C ARG A 322 18.67 -0.48 -6.79
N TYR A 323 19.72 -1.23 -6.45
CA TYR A 323 19.88 -2.62 -6.87
C TYR A 323 19.56 -3.63 -5.78
N PHE A 324 19.27 -3.16 -4.58
CA PHE A 324 18.97 -3.99 -3.43
C PHE A 324 17.55 -3.78 -2.91
#